data_58c86aeb22d9cae01590e2937fcefd42
#
_entry.id   58c86aeb22d9cae01590e2937fcefd42
#
_cell.length_a   1.000
_cell.length_b   1.000
_cell.length_c   1.000
_cell.angle_alpha   90.00
_cell.angle_beta   90.00
_cell.angle_gamma   90.00
#
_symmetry.space_group_name_H-M   'P 1'
#
loop_
_entity.id
_entity.type
_entity.pdbx_description
1 polymer ?
#
loop_
_entity_poly.entity_id
_entity_poly.type
_entity_poly.pdbx_seq_one_letter_code
_entity_poly.pdbx_strand_id
1 'polypeptide(L)'
;MRSFKVHTGTTVALMSDGINTDQILPSRFLSHIDKKGFGKFLFANWRYIHEEGPEKGKDNPEFPLNYPDRQGASILIAGDNFAGGSSREHAVWALDDFGFRVVIAGDFNDIFYNNTIKNGLLAITLPEDARQALSQLGGEVEVTVNLQEQTVSSPDAVYSFDIDPEVKHKLLNGIDDIMETMEFEGKITNYEEEWNRFYDPGAKGMQYDDNDMKSKLEFLGE
;
A
#
# COMPACT_ATOMS: atom_id res chain seq x y z
N MET A 1 -10.17 2.17 5.38
CA MET A 1 -9.71 1.26 4.31
C MET A 1 -10.35 -0.14 4.40
N ARG A 2 -10.11 -1.05 3.41
CA ARG A 2 -10.62 -2.43 3.48
C ARG A 2 -9.76 -3.26 4.44
N SER A 3 -10.37 -3.94 5.43
CA SER A 3 -9.65 -4.82 6.37
C SER A 3 -9.04 -6.03 5.67
N PHE A 4 -7.94 -6.53 6.21
CA PHE A 4 -7.27 -7.74 5.77
C PHE A 4 -7.13 -8.72 6.93
N LYS A 5 -7.69 -9.90 6.81
CA LYS A 5 -7.55 -10.98 7.82
C LYS A 5 -6.90 -12.22 7.23
N VAL A 6 -7.58 -12.83 6.28
CA VAL A 6 -7.12 -13.99 5.52
C VAL A 6 -7.47 -13.76 4.07
N HIS A 7 -6.56 -14.11 3.18
CA HIS A 7 -6.76 -14.07 1.74
C HIS A 7 -6.25 -15.35 1.11
N THR A 8 -7.07 -15.98 0.29
CA THR A 8 -6.69 -17.12 -0.52
C THR A 8 -6.82 -16.75 -1.99
N GLY A 9 -5.80 -17.01 -2.76
CA GLY A 9 -5.77 -16.72 -4.19
C GLY A 9 -4.57 -17.33 -4.88
N THR A 10 -4.54 -17.22 -6.20
CA THR A 10 -3.43 -17.70 -7.01
C THR A 10 -2.32 -16.65 -7.11
N THR A 11 -1.14 -17.10 -7.49
CA THR A 11 0.07 -16.28 -7.58
C THR A 11 0.44 -15.95 -9.02
N VAL A 12 1.08 -14.81 -9.21
CA VAL A 12 1.87 -14.51 -10.40
C VAL A 12 3.25 -13.98 -9.97
N ALA A 13 4.30 -14.38 -10.66
CA ALA A 13 5.66 -14.03 -10.28
C ALA A 13 6.32 -13.08 -11.29
N LEU A 14 6.96 -12.03 -10.77
CA LEU A 14 7.85 -11.10 -11.45
C LEU A 14 9.15 -11.03 -10.64
N MET A 15 10.00 -12.04 -10.78
CA MET A 15 11.19 -12.23 -9.93
C MET A 15 12.37 -11.31 -10.25
N SER A 16 12.16 -10.26 -11.06
CA SER A 16 13.18 -9.24 -11.30
C SER A 16 13.38 -8.36 -10.09
N ASP A 17 14.63 -8.08 -9.77
CA ASP A 17 14.99 -7.11 -8.72
C ASP A 17 14.86 -5.67 -9.22
N GLY A 18 14.65 -4.75 -8.28
CA GLY A 18 14.65 -3.33 -8.55
C GLY A 18 13.47 -2.85 -9.41
N ILE A 19 12.35 -3.56 -9.41
CA ILE A 19 11.13 -3.07 -10.08
C ILE A 19 10.74 -1.73 -9.46
N ASN A 20 10.82 -0.65 -10.22
CA ASN A 20 10.55 0.69 -9.74
C ASN A 20 9.09 1.12 -10.00
N THR A 21 8.68 2.23 -9.40
CA THR A 21 7.31 2.74 -9.51
C THR A 21 6.92 3.18 -10.93
N ASP A 22 7.87 3.58 -11.79
CA ASP A 22 7.59 3.88 -13.20
C ASP A 22 7.38 2.62 -14.05
N GLN A 23 7.96 1.50 -13.64
CA GLN A 23 7.68 0.20 -14.23
C GLN A 23 6.32 -0.33 -13.78
N ILE A 24 5.96 -0.15 -12.50
CA ILE A 24 4.64 -0.53 -11.98
C ILE A 24 3.55 0.30 -12.66
N LEU A 25 3.68 1.62 -12.66
CA LEU A 25 2.75 2.54 -13.31
C LEU A 25 3.51 3.68 -14.01
N PRO A 26 3.64 3.66 -15.34
CA PRO A 26 4.33 4.70 -16.09
C PRO A 26 3.72 6.08 -15.88
N SER A 27 4.59 7.09 -15.71
CA SER A 27 4.20 8.47 -15.34
C SER A 27 3.19 9.12 -16.30
N ARG A 28 3.17 8.74 -17.57
CA ARG A 28 2.21 9.25 -18.56
C ARG A 28 0.75 8.95 -18.23
N PHE A 29 0.47 8.00 -17.33
CA PHE A 29 -0.88 7.63 -16.91
C PHE A 29 -1.33 8.31 -15.61
N LEU A 30 -0.51 9.16 -15.01
CA LEU A 30 -0.81 9.83 -13.72
C LEU A 30 -1.86 10.96 -13.85
N SER A 31 -2.28 11.31 -15.05
CA SER A 31 -3.29 12.36 -15.28
C SER A 31 -4.73 11.96 -14.92
N HIS A 32 -4.97 10.70 -14.59
CA HIS A 32 -6.26 10.23 -14.10
C HIS A 32 -6.52 10.73 -12.67
N ILE A 33 -7.72 11.28 -12.45
CA ILE A 33 -8.12 11.89 -11.16
C ILE A 33 -8.68 10.85 -10.19
N ASP A 34 -9.34 9.82 -10.70
CA ASP A 34 -9.98 8.80 -9.88
C ASP A 34 -8.99 7.71 -9.45
N LYS A 35 -9.17 7.17 -8.23
CA LYS A 35 -8.38 6.02 -7.74
C LYS A 35 -8.64 4.71 -8.49
N LYS A 36 -9.69 4.64 -9.30
CA LYS A 36 -10.10 3.48 -10.09
C LYS A 36 -9.70 3.62 -11.56
N GLY A 37 -9.48 2.50 -12.21
CA GLY A 37 -9.12 2.44 -13.63
C GLY A 37 -7.62 2.44 -13.90
N PHE A 38 -6.78 2.41 -12.84
CA PHE A 38 -5.33 2.30 -12.99
C PHE A 38 -4.84 0.86 -13.28
N GLY A 39 -5.62 -0.16 -12.90
CA GLY A 39 -5.25 -1.57 -13.09
C GLY A 39 -4.97 -1.94 -14.55
N LYS A 40 -5.64 -1.31 -15.51
CA LYS A 40 -5.37 -1.49 -16.94
C LYS A 40 -3.98 -0.98 -17.36
N PHE A 41 -3.41 -0.03 -16.62
CA PHE A 41 -2.09 0.55 -16.88
C PHE A 41 -0.96 -0.11 -16.08
N LEU A 42 -1.31 -1.06 -15.20
CA LEU A 42 -0.34 -1.79 -14.40
C LEU A 42 0.69 -2.47 -15.31
N PHE A 43 1.98 -2.22 -15.05
CA PHE A 43 3.11 -2.71 -15.84
C PHE A 43 2.97 -2.45 -17.35
N ALA A 44 2.35 -1.33 -17.76
CA ALA A 44 1.97 -1.10 -19.15
C ALA A 44 3.14 -1.20 -20.15
N ASN A 45 4.36 -0.81 -19.74
CA ASN A 45 5.53 -0.90 -20.60
C ASN A 45 5.98 -2.35 -20.89
N TRP A 46 5.60 -3.30 -20.06
CA TRP A 46 5.94 -4.72 -20.20
C TRP A 46 4.76 -5.55 -20.66
N ARG A 47 3.58 -5.15 -20.18
CA ARG A 47 2.33 -5.88 -20.39
C ARG A 47 1.80 -5.76 -21.81
N TYR A 48 2.12 -4.67 -22.51
CA TYR A 48 1.65 -4.41 -23.88
C TYR A 48 2.80 -4.32 -24.85
N ILE A 49 2.59 -4.88 -26.08
CA ILE A 49 3.47 -4.68 -27.22
C ILE A 49 3.18 -3.28 -27.74
N HIS A 50 4.19 -2.42 -27.82
CA HIS A 50 4.14 -1.00 -28.06
C HIS A 50 3.66 -0.17 -26.84
N GLU A 51 4.41 0.90 -26.58
CA GLU A 51 4.28 1.74 -25.39
C GLU A 51 2.96 2.57 -25.31
N GLU A 52 2.04 2.35 -26.24
CA GLU A 52 0.78 3.10 -26.33
C GLU A 52 -0.26 2.66 -25.25
N GLY A 53 0.04 1.63 -24.47
CA GLY A 53 -0.81 1.14 -23.38
C GLY A 53 -2.05 0.38 -23.86
N PRO A 54 -3.03 0.16 -22.95
CA PRO A 54 -4.15 -0.75 -23.21
C PRO A 54 -5.12 -0.31 -24.30
N GLU A 55 -5.11 0.97 -24.69
CA GLU A 55 -6.07 1.49 -25.68
C GLU A 55 -5.69 1.15 -27.11
N LYS A 56 -4.40 0.91 -27.39
CA LYS A 56 -3.88 0.65 -28.73
C LYS A 56 -2.89 -0.50 -28.80
N GLY A 57 -2.34 -0.92 -27.66
CA GLY A 57 -1.37 -2.00 -27.56
C GLY A 57 -2.06 -3.37 -27.58
N LYS A 58 -1.37 -4.37 -28.16
CA LYS A 58 -1.73 -5.77 -27.98
C LYS A 58 -1.06 -6.30 -26.72
N ASP A 59 -1.72 -7.21 -26.04
CA ASP A 59 -1.13 -7.89 -24.89
C ASP A 59 0.16 -8.59 -25.29
N ASN A 60 1.20 -8.41 -24.48
CA ASN A 60 2.46 -9.11 -24.64
C ASN A 60 2.29 -10.56 -24.14
N PRO A 61 2.31 -11.56 -25.01
CA PRO A 61 2.06 -12.96 -24.61
C PRO A 61 3.18 -13.56 -23.76
N GLU A 62 4.33 -12.91 -23.69
CA GLU A 62 5.48 -13.36 -22.88
C GLU A 62 5.46 -12.76 -21.47
N PHE A 63 4.58 -11.80 -21.20
CA PHE A 63 4.52 -11.18 -19.89
C PHE A 63 3.62 -11.96 -18.93
N PRO A 64 4.09 -12.35 -17.73
CA PRO A 64 3.40 -13.29 -16.84
C PRO A 64 1.96 -12.92 -16.47
N LEU A 65 1.64 -11.63 -16.31
CA LEU A 65 0.27 -11.19 -16.01
C LEU A 65 -0.72 -11.42 -17.15
N ASN A 66 -0.23 -11.68 -18.36
CA ASN A 66 -1.07 -11.96 -19.53
C ASN A 66 -1.24 -13.46 -19.80
N TYR A 67 -0.57 -14.34 -19.04
CA TYR A 67 -0.74 -15.78 -19.19
C TYR A 67 -2.17 -16.19 -18.84
N PRO A 68 -2.80 -17.05 -19.65
CA PRO A 68 -4.18 -17.47 -19.42
C PRO A 68 -4.40 -18.13 -18.06
N ASP A 69 -3.44 -18.92 -17.57
CA ASP A 69 -3.46 -19.58 -16.28
C ASP A 69 -3.18 -18.66 -15.09
N ARG A 70 -2.75 -17.43 -15.35
CA ARG A 70 -2.49 -16.38 -14.32
C ARG A 70 -3.60 -15.32 -14.25
N GLN A 71 -4.63 -15.46 -15.05
CA GLN A 71 -5.76 -14.54 -15.01
C GLN A 71 -6.47 -14.61 -13.65
N GLY A 72 -6.69 -13.45 -13.04
CA GLY A 72 -7.30 -13.37 -11.72
C GLY A 72 -6.35 -13.65 -10.56
N ALA A 73 -5.04 -13.81 -10.80
CA ALA A 73 -4.05 -13.89 -9.73
C ALA A 73 -4.13 -12.65 -8.84
N SER A 74 -4.16 -12.89 -7.53
CA SER A 74 -4.34 -11.83 -6.51
C SER A 74 -3.17 -11.70 -5.54
N ILE A 75 -2.12 -12.50 -5.75
CA ILE A 75 -0.87 -12.49 -4.99
C ILE A 75 0.28 -12.30 -5.98
N LEU A 76 1.01 -11.19 -5.84
CA LEU A 76 2.20 -10.91 -6.64
C LEU A 76 3.45 -11.36 -5.88
N ILE A 77 4.29 -12.16 -6.52
CA ILE A 77 5.63 -12.52 -6.02
C ILE A 77 6.67 -11.71 -6.80
N ALA A 78 7.56 -11.03 -6.10
CA ALA A 78 8.56 -10.15 -6.71
C ALA A 78 9.98 -10.42 -6.19
N GLY A 79 10.97 -9.86 -6.88
CA GLY A 79 12.37 -9.86 -6.49
C GLY A 79 12.67 -8.91 -5.32
N ASP A 80 13.93 -8.57 -5.15
CA ASP A 80 14.38 -7.63 -4.14
C ASP A 80 14.17 -6.18 -4.58
N ASN A 81 14.17 -5.23 -3.62
CA ASN A 81 14.05 -3.80 -3.84
C ASN A 81 12.83 -3.43 -4.70
N PHE A 82 11.65 -3.92 -4.31
CA PHE A 82 10.40 -3.67 -5.04
C PHE A 82 9.90 -2.24 -4.80
N ALA A 83 9.42 -1.61 -5.89
CA ALA A 83 8.84 -0.28 -5.93
C ALA A 83 9.77 0.86 -5.51
N GLY A 84 11.07 0.72 -5.79
CA GLY A 84 12.04 1.81 -5.69
C GLY A 84 11.66 3.02 -6.57
N GLY A 85 12.32 4.16 -6.33
CA GLY A 85 12.16 5.38 -7.14
C GLY A 85 11.17 6.39 -6.55
N SER A 86 10.27 6.93 -7.37
CA SER A 86 9.39 8.03 -6.98
C SER A 86 8.28 7.61 -6.01
N SER A 87 8.02 8.47 -5.03
CA SER A 87 6.95 8.32 -4.03
C SER A 87 5.56 8.45 -4.65
N ARG A 88 5.01 7.35 -5.20
CA ARG A 88 3.72 7.39 -5.91
C ARG A 88 2.72 6.41 -5.30
N GLU A 89 1.71 6.93 -4.65
CA GLU A 89 0.57 6.15 -4.17
C GLU A 89 -0.20 5.47 -5.33
N HIS A 90 -0.18 6.07 -6.51
CA HIS A 90 -0.80 5.54 -7.74
C HIS A 90 -0.30 4.14 -8.12
N ALA A 91 0.95 3.79 -7.78
CA ALA A 91 1.47 2.43 -8.01
C ALA A 91 0.69 1.40 -7.17
N VAL A 92 0.34 1.75 -5.92
CA VAL A 92 -0.48 0.92 -5.05
C VAL A 92 -1.92 0.84 -5.57
N TRP A 93 -2.48 1.97 -6.03
CA TRP A 93 -3.82 1.96 -6.64
C TRP A 93 -3.88 1.08 -7.88
N ALA A 94 -2.83 1.09 -8.71
CA ALA A 94 -2.78 0.24 -9.90
C ALA A 94 -2.74 -1.25 -9.54
N LEU A 95 -2.00 -1.63 -8.50
CA LEU A 95 -1.96 -3.01 -8.00
C LEU A 95 -3.31 -3.45 -7.42
N ASP A 96 -3.91 -2.63 -6.55
CA ASP A 96 -5.22 -2.95 -5.93
C ASP A 96 -6.36 -2.99 -6.98
N ASP A 97 -6.39 -2.03 -7.90
CA ASP A 97 -7.42 -1.96 -8.96
C ASP A 97 -7.26 -3.09 -10.01
N PHE A 98 -6.04 -3.61 -10.21
CA PHE A 98 -5.81 -4.81 -11.00
C PHE A 98 -6.36 -6.08 -10.33
N GLY A 99 -6.44 -6.09 -9.01
CA GLY A 99 -6.96 -7.20 -8.20
C GLY A 99 -5.98 -7.81 -7.21
N PHE A 100 -4.75 -7.28 -7.13
CA PHE A 100 -3.80 -7.75 -6.11
C PHE A 100 -4.25 -7.38 -4.70
N ARG A 101 -4.13 -8.34 -3.79
CA ARG A 101 -4.38 -8.19 -2.36
C ARG A 101 -3.10 -8.29 -1.54
N VAL A 102 -2.11 -9.00 -2.08
CA VAL A 102 -0.83 -9.27 -1.44
C VAL A 102 0.29 -9.06 -2.44
N VAL A 103 1.36 -8.42 -2.00
CA VAL A 103 2.64 -8.38 -2.70
C VAL A 103 3.69 -8.98 -1.79
N ILE A 104 4.42 -9.98 -2.27
CA ILE A 104 5.50 -10.65 -1.55
C ILE A 104 6.80 -10.34 -2.28
N ALA A 105 7.76 -9.73 -1.58
CA ALA A 105 9.07 -9.37 -2.14
C ALA A 105 10.20 -9.66 -1.14
N GLY A 106 11.44 -9.44 -1.54
CA GLY A 106 12.58 -9.55 -0.62
C GLY A 106 12.68 -8.34 0.29
N ASP A 107 12.40 -7.17 -0.26
CA ASP A 107 12.27 -5.91 0.46
C ASP A 107 11.47 -4.89 -0.36
N PHE A 108 11.09 -3.80 0.27
CA PHE A 108 10.29 -2.74 -0.32
C PHE A 108 10.91 -1.38 -0.09
N ASN A 109 10.65 -0.44 -1.00
CA ASN A 109 10.86 0.96 -0.69
C ASN A 109 9.92 1.42 0.44
N ASP A 110 10.43 2.15 1.43
CA ASP A 110 9.69 2.57 2.64
C ASP A 110 8.42 3.35 2.31
N ILE A 111 8.49 4.25 1.33
CA ILE A 111 7.33 5.08 0.95
C ILE A 111 6.25 4.22 0.29
N PHE A 112 6.64 3.28 -0.56
CA PHE A 112 5.71 2.34 -1.16
C PHE A 112 5.06 1.47 -0.08
N TYR A 113 5.84 0.92 0.85
CA TYR A 113 5.34 0.13 1.96
C TYR A 113 4.30 0.90 2.79
N ASN A 114 4.58 2.15 3.16
CA ASN A 114 3.63 3.00 3.87
C ASN A 114 2.35 3.25 3.06
N ASN A 115 2.46 3.44 1.74
CA ASN A 115 1.30 3.62 0.87
C ASN A 115 0.46 2.33 0.76
N THR A 116 1.08 1.13 0.82
CA THR A 116 0.32 -0.14 0.83
C THR A 116 -0.56 -0.25 2.07
N ILE A 117 -0.04 0.12 3.24
CA ILE A 117 -0.78 0.13 4.51
C ILE A 117 -2.01 1.03 4.40
N LYS A 118 -1.84 2.27 3.92
CA LYS A 118 -2.93 3.25 3.77
C LYS A 118 -4.06 2.79 2.84
N ASN A 119 -3.74 1.93 1.87
CA ASN A 119 -4.71 1.43 0.89
C ASN A 119 -5.22 0.01 1.21
N GLY A 120 -4.73 -0.64 2.28
CA GLY A 120 -5.15 -1.98 2.67
C GLY A 120 -4.65 -3.09 1.74
N LEU A 121 -3.52 -2.86 1.06
CA LEU A 121 -2.75 -3.84 0.33
C LEU A 121 -1.68 -4.41 1.27
N LEU A 122 -1.61 -5.73 1.42
CA LEU A 122 -0.64 -6.36 2.31
C LEU A 122 0.70 -6.57 1.58
N ALA A 123 1.76 -5.93 2.06
CA ALA A 123 3.13 -6.14 1.60
C ALA A 123 3.88 -7.04 2.60
N ILE A 124 4.45 -8.14 2.12
CA ILE A 124 5.13 -9.16 2.92
C ILE A 124 6.56 -9.33 2.45
N THR A 125 7.50 -9.33 3.37
CA THR A 125 8.89 -9.71 3.10
C THR A 125 9.10 -11.19 3.39
N LEU A 126 9.60 -11.93 2.40
CA LEU A 126 10.02 -13.33 2.55
C LEU A 126 11.42 -13.52 1.97
N PRO A 127 12.19 -14.48 2.52
CA PRO A 127 13.50 -14.84 2.00
C PRO A 127 13.42 -15.40 0.57
N GLU A 128 14.54 -15.35 -0.15
CA GLU A 128 14.61 -15.69 -1.57
C GLU A 128 14.14 -17.12 -1.86
N ASP A 129 14.55 -18.09 -1.06
CA ASP A 129 14.16 -19.50 -1.21
C ASP A 129 12.64 -19.71 -1.13
N ALA A 130 11.96 -19.02 -0.21
CA ALA A 130 10.52 -19.06 -0.09
C ALA A 130 9.85 -18.41 -1.31
N ARG A 131 10.34 -17.25 -1.77
CA ARG A 131 9.82 -16.56 -2.96
C ARG A 131 10.03 -17.40 -4.22
N GLN A 132 11.20 -18.04 -4.36
CA GLN A 132 11.48 -18.97 -5.46
C GLN A 132 10.51 -20.15 -5.46
N ALA A 133 10.28 -20.80 -4.31
CA ALA A 133 9.33 -21.87 -4.21
C ALA A 133 7.91 -21.45 -4.60
N LEU A 134 7.44 -20.30 -4.09
CA LEU A 134 6.13 -19.75 -4.42
C LEU A 134 6.02 -19.35 -5.91
N SER A 135 7.11 -18.89 -6.54
CA SER A 135 7.14 -18.49 -7.94
C SER A 135 6.96 -19.65 -8.92
N GLN A 136 7.30 -20.87 -8.50
CA GLN A 136 7.19 -22.11 -9.29
C GLN A 136 5.80 -22.73 -9.23
N LEU A 137 4.90 -22.24 -8.40
CA LEU A 137 3.54 -22.76 -8.30
C LEU A 137 2.79 -22.57 -9.62
N GLY A 138 1.99 -23.58 -10.01
CA GLY A 138 1.10 -23.49 -11.17
C GLY A 138 0.02 -22.42 -10.97
N GLY A 139 -0.53 -21.91 -12.07
CA GLY A 139 -1.54 -20.84 -12.03
C GLY A 139 -2.84 -21.20 -11.32
N GLU A 140 -3.12 -22.50 -11.17
CA GLU A 140 -4.31 -22.99 -10.47
C GLU A 140 -4.06 -23.26 -8.97
N VAL A 141 -2.80 -23.15 -8.51
CA VAL A 141 -2.45 -23.46 -7.12
C VAL A 141 -2.75 -22.27 -6.24
N GLU A 142 -3.63 -22.49 -5.27
CA GLU A 142 -4.00 -21.48 -4.29
C GLU A 142 -2.96 -21.36 -3.17
N VAL A 143 -2.69 -20.13 -2.78
CA VAL A 143 -1.88 -19.75 -1.62
C VAL A 143 -2.75 -18.99 -0.66
N THR A 144 -2.68 -19.35 0.63
CA THR A 144 -3.42 -18.67 1.70
C THR A 144 -2.47 -17.80 2.52
N VAL A 145 -2.80 -16.53 2.63
CA VAL A 145 -2.10 -15.56 3.46
C VAL A 145 -2.96 -15.21 4.66
N ASN A 146 -2.48 -15.53 5.86
CA ASN A 146 -3.14 -15.25 7.13
C ASN A 146 -2.36 -14.17 7.90
N LEU A 147 -2.91 -12.96 7.97
CA LEU A 147 -2.27 -11.85 8.66
C LEU A 147 -2.27 -12.04 10.19
N GLN A 148 -3.29 -12.66 10.74
CA GLN A 148 -3.36 -12.87 12.19
C GLN A 148 -2.27 -13.83 12.68
N GLU A 149 -2.04 -14.92 11.93
CA GLU A 149 -1.02 -15.92 12.21
C GLU A 149 0.34 -15.57 11.60
N GLN A 150 0.39 -14.54 10.74
CA GLN A 150 1.59 -14.12 10.00
C GLN A 150 2.19 -15.27 9.19
N THR A 151 1.34 -15.95 8.43
CA THR A 151 1.73 -17.10 7.61
C THR A 151 1.32 -16.96 6.16
N VAL A 152 2.16 -17.49 5.27
CA VAL A 152 1.87 -17.74 3.85
C VAL A 152 1.93 -19.24 3.64
N SER A 153 0.80 -19.84 3.33
CA SER A 153 0.65 -21.30 3.18
C SER A 153 0.39 -21.68 1.74
N SER A 154 1.23 -22.54 1.20
CA SER A 154 1.02 -23.28 -0.05
C SER A 154 0.70 -24.74 0.25
N PRO A 155 0.32 -25.58 -0.73
CA PRO A 155 0.10 -27.01 -0.50
C PRO A 155 1.30 -27.75 0.09
N ASP A 156 2.51 -27.30 -0.22
CA ASP A 156 3.75 -28.00 0.13
C ASP A 156 4.51 -27.39 1.29
N ALA A 157 4.22 -26.13 1.65
CA ALA A 157 5.00 -25.39 2.65
C ALA A 157 4.20 -24.27 3.33
N VAL A 158 4.64 -23.92 4.55
CA VAL A 158 4.16 -22.76 5.30
C VAL A 158 5.35 -21.88 5.64
N TYR A 159 5.27 -20.62 5.28
CA TYR A 159 6.28 -19.58 5.56
C TYR A 159 5.74 -18.58 6.56
N SER A 160 6.53 -18.25 7.58
CA SER A 160 6.19 -17.18 8.51
C SER A 160 6.78 -15.86 8.04
N PHE A 161 6.10 -14.76 8.32
CA PHE A 161 6.60 -13.41 8.06
C PHE A 161 6.42 -12.51 9.28
N ASP A 162 7.28 -11.51 9.38
CA ASP A 162 7.18 -10.49 10.40
C ASP A 162 6.47 -9.26 9.87
N ILE A 163 5.69 -8.62 10.72
CA ILE A 163 5.02 -7.36 10.45
C ILE A 163 4.94 -6.55 11.74
N ASP A 164 5.13 -5.25 11.63
CA ASP A 164 4.98 -4.34 12.76
C ASP A 164 3.60 -4.49 13.42
N PRO A 165 3.50 -4.57 14.75
CA PRO A 165 2.23 -4.77 15.46
C PRO A 165 1.18 -3.67 15.19
N GLU A 166 1.60 -2.40 15.03
CA GLU A 166 0.69 -1.30 14.71
C GLU A 166 0.15 -1.43 13.30
N VAL A 167 1.03 -1.76 12.34
CA VAL A 167 0.64 -2.02 10.95
C VAL A 167 -0.33 -3.20 10.87
N LYS A 168 -0.04 -4.29 11.59
CA LYS A 168 -0.94 -5.45 11.71
C LYS A 168 -2.30 -5.05 12.24
N HIS A 169 -2.34 -4.26 13.31
CA HIS A 169 -3.59 -3.78 13.91
C HIS A 169 -4.39 -2.93 12.92
N LYS A 170 -3.76 -1.98 12.22
CA LYS A 170 -4.41 -1.14 11.20
C LYS A 170 -5.02 -1.98 10.08
N LEU A 171 -4.25 -2.92 9.53
CA LEU A 171 -4.72 -3.78 8.44
C LEU A 171 -5.85 -4.73 8.89
N LEU A 172 -5.74 -5.38 10.05
CA LEU A 172 -6.77 -6.28 10.58
C LEU A 172 -8.12 -5.59 10.76
N ASN A 173 -8.10 -4.33 11.22
CA ASN A 173 -9.30 -3.57 11.56
C ASN A 173 -9.74 -2.62 10.43
N GLY A 174 -8.93 -2.45 9.38
CA GLY A 174 -9.25 -1.53 8.28
C GLY A 174 -9.17 -0.06 8.68
N ILE A 175 -8.36 0.27 9.69
CA ILE A 175 -8.18 1.63 10.21
C ILE A 175 -7.29 2.43 9.25
N ASP A 176 -7.78 3.56 8.77
CA ASP A 176 -6.97 4.54 8.04
C ASP A 176 -6.58 5.72 8.95
N ASP A 177 -5.72 6.61 8.42
CA ASP A 177 -5.20 7.74 9.20
C ASP A 177 -6.32 8.65 9.74
N ILE A 178 -7.47 8.73 9.07
CA ILE A 178 -8.62 9.52 9.52
C ILE A 178 -9.30 8.82 10.70
N MET A 179 -9.55 7.51 10.59
CA MET A 179 -10.15 6.73 11.67
C MET A 179 -9.27 6.72 12.91
N GLU A 180 -7.96 6.63 12.75
CA GLU A 180 -6.99 6.74 13.86
C GLU A 180 -7.09 8.09 14.56
N THR A 181 -7.22 9.19 13.80
CA THR A 181 -7.41 10.53 14.36
C THR A 181 -8.76 10.64 15.10
N MET A 182 -9.81 10.01 14.59
CA MET A 182 -11.14 10.01 15.22
C MET A 182 -11.17 9.29 16.58
N GLU A 183 -10.24 8.38 16.87
CA GLU A 183 -10.11 7.80 18.21
C GLU A 183 -9.76 8.85 19.27
N PHE A 184 -9.19 9.99 18.86
CA PHE A 184 -8.87 11.12 19.71
C PHE A 184 -9.90 12.27 19.65
N GLU A 185 -11.07 12.07 19.02
CA GLU A 185 -12.10 13.11 18.81
C GLU A 185 -12.39 13.89 20.09
N GLY A 186 -12.56 13.22 21.24
CA GLY A 186 -12.81 13.88 22.51
C GLY A 186 -11.67 14.79 23.00
N LYS A 187 -10.42 14.42 22.72
CA LYS A 187 -9.25 15.26 23.03
C LYS A 187 -9.16 16.44 22.08
N ILE A 188 -9.43 16.23 20.80
CA ILE A 188 -9.44 17.25 19.76
C ILE A 188 -10.53 18.28 20.08
N THR A 189 -11.74 17.85 20.37
CA THR A 189 -12.87 18.72 20.73
C THR A 189 -12.56 19.56 21.98
N ASN A 190 -12.00 18.95 23.02
CA ASN A 190 -11.59 19.69 24.21
C ASN A 190 -10.53 20.74 23.90
N TYR A 191 -9.54 20.40 23.06
CA TYR A 191 -8.51 21.34 22.64
C TYR A 191 -9.10 22.50 21.81
N GLU A 192 -9.99 22.20 20.88
CA GLU A 192 -10.68 23.19 20.05
C GLU A 192 -11.57 24.12 20.86
N GLU A 193 -12.29 23.58 21.87
CA GLU A 193 -13.11 24.39 22.79
C GLU A 193 -12.25 25.31 23.66
N GLU A 194 -11.11 24.84 24.15
CA GLU A 194 -10.14 25.69 24.85
C GLU A 194 -9.56 26.75 23.94
N TRP A 195 -9.18 26.37 22.72
CA TRP A 195 -8.63 27.29 21.73
C TRP A 195 -9.64 28.36 21.31
N ASN A 196 -10.90 28.01 21.08
CA ASN A 196 -11.97 28.94 20.74
C ASN A 196 -12.26 29.97 21.86
N ARG A 197 -11.90 29.69 23.12
CA ARG A 197 -11.95 30.69 24.20
C ARG A 197 -10.91 31.81 24.03
N PHE A 198 -9.82 31.53 23.33
CA PHE A 198 -8.72 32.49 23.09
C PHE A 198 -8.80 33.15 21.71
N TYR A 199 -9.51 32.53 20.75
CA TYR A 199 -9.62 33.01 19.38
C TYR A 199 -11.07 33.29 19.02
N ASP A 200 -11.53 34.52 19.33
CA ASP A 200 -12.78 35.07 18.81
C ASP A 200 -12.44 36.01 17.60
N PRO A 201 -12.64 35.56 16.36
CA PRO A 201 -12.37 36.37 15.17
C PRO A 201 -13.29 37.59 15.05
N GLY A 202 -14.32 37.69 15.90
CA GLY A 202 -15.23 38.82 16.02
C GLY A 202 -14.87 39.83 17.12
N ALA A 203 -13.95 39.48 18.01
CA ALA A 203 -13.51 40.37 19.06
C ALA A 203 -12.65 41.49 18.48
N LYS A 204 -13.22 42.69 18.37
CA LYS A 204 -12.50 43.92 18.04
C LYS A 204 -11.52 44.24 19.16
N GLY A 205 -10.24 43.94 18.95
CA GLY A 205 -9.14 44.30 19.81
C GLY A 205 -8.64 43.19 20.72
N MET A 206 -7.87 42.25 20.15
CA MET A 206 -6.96 41.44 20.95
C MET A 206 -5.90 42.32 21.57
N GLN A 207 -5.98 42.53 22.88
CA GLN A 207 -4.80 42.86 23.65
C GLN A 207 -4.06 41.56 23.91
N TYR A 208 -2.98 41.34 23.17
CA TYR A 208 -2.03 40.28 23.49
C TYR A 208 -1.39 40.59 24.84
N ASP A 209 -1.65 39.76 25.83
CA ASP A 209 -0.86 39.75 27.03
C ASP A 209 0.40 38.92 26.79
N ASP A 210 1.50 39.60 26.48
CA ASP A 210 2.81 39.01 26.22
C ASP A 210 3.31 38.12 27.39
N ASN A 211 2.77 38.25 28.58
CA ASN A 211 3.15 37.44 29.74
C ASN A 211 2.50 36.07 29.76
N ASP A 212 1.30 35.92 29.19
CA ASP A 212 0.60 34.64 29.11
C ASP A 212 1.20 33.71 28.04
N MET A 213 1.73 34.29 26.96
CA MET A 213 2.46 33.54 25.92
C MET A 213 3.81 33.03 26.42
N LYS A 214 4.53 33.79 27.22
CA LYS A 214 5.84 33.38 27.77
C LYS A 214 5.71 32.22 28.75
N SER A 215 4.70 32.24 29.62
CA SER A 215 4.48 31.14 30.57
C SER A 215 4.09 29.81 29.91
N LYS A 216 3.42 29.85 28.72
CA LYS A 216 3.03 28.65 27.98
C LYS A 216 4.17 28.09 27.11
N LEU A 217 5.09 28.93 26.64
CA LEU A 217 6.28 28.49 25.92
C LEU A 217 7.31 27.84 26.85
N GLU A 218 7.37 28.23 28.11
CA GLU A 218 8.21 27.59 29.14
C GLU A 218 7.70 26.19 29.50
N PHE A 219 6.38 25.93 29.39
CA PHE A 219 5.77 24.61 29.67
C PHE A 219 5.95 23.57 28.54
N LEU A 220 6.31 24.01 27.33
CA LEU A 220 6.57 23.13 26.17
C LEU A 220 8.06 22.81 25.96
N GLY A 221 8.93 23.28 26.85
CA GLY A 221 10.39 23.15 26.78
C GLY A 221 11.02 22.22 27.83
N GLU A 222 10.21 21.41 28.57
CA GLU A 222 10.69 20.35 29.46
C GLU A 222 10.33 18.95 28.97
#